data_a8d4d18d75c51b1b82f34a8ac12de91e
#
_entry.id   a8d4d18d75c51b1b82f34a8ac12de91e
#
_cell.length_a   1.000
_cell.length_b   1.000
_cell.length_c   1.000
_cell.angle_alpha   90.00
_cell.angle_beta   90.00
_cell.angle_gamma   90.00
#
_symmetry.space_group_name_H-M   'P 1'
#
loop_
_entity.id
_entity.type
_entity.pdbx_description
1 polymer ?
#
loop_
_entity_poly.entity_id
_entity_poly.type
_entity_poly.pdbx_seq_one_letter_code
_entity_poly.pdbx_strand_id
1 'polypeptide(L)'
;CGRTTPPQTDAPPADPRVGLKAGLMDAGEAISNLKVVAKAVSPSGFLGITNSDITFTGNYAIQGNYNGPVIWDISNPGAPKLVTAYTCPASQNDVSVYKNLLFMSAEARDGRVDCKPGGVKDTVSQDRMRGVRIFDISDIRNPRLIKNVQTCRGSHTHTVLEDPKDRENIYIYVSGSSSVRSPNELPGCVRQTPDQDPNSSLWRIEVIKVPVANPERAEIVNRTNIFAG
;
A
#
# COMPACT_ATOMS: atom_id res chain seq x y z
N CYS A 1 -40.24 -33.48 -48.15
CA CYS A 1 -40.05 -32.74 -46.87
C CYS A 1 -38.61 -32.92 -46.43
N GLY A 2 -37.78 -31.92 -46.79
CA GLY A 2 -36.39 -31.84 -46.29
C GLY A 2 -36.38 -31.35 -44.83
N ARG A 3 -35.82 -32.13 -43.92
CA ARG A 3 -35.48 -31.69 -42.56
C ARG A 3 -34.23 -30.83 -42.64
N THR A 4 -34.39 -29.54 -42.48
CA THR A 4 -33.28 -28.63 -42.22
C THR A 4 -32.85 -28.84 -40.76
N THR A 5 -31.65 -29.39 -40.54
CA THR A 5 -30.99 -29.43 -39.24
C THR A 5 -30.73 -27.98 -38.78
N PRO A 6 -31.13 -27.57 -37.56
CA PRO A 6 -30.81 -26.23 -37.10
C PRO A 6 -29.28 -26.07 -37.00
N PRO A 7 -28.73 -24.86 -37.21
CA PRO A 7 -27.30 -24.62 -37.09
C PRO A 7 -26.84 -24.99 -35.68
N GLN A 8 -25.81 -25.81 -35.60
CA GLN A 8 -25.13 -26.17 -34.35
C GLN A 8 -24.48 -24.88 -33.84
N THR A 9 -25.02 -24.30 -32.80
CA THR A 9 -24.35 -23.21 -32.10
C THR A 9 -23.20 -23.84 -31.37
N ASP A 10 -21.99 -23.54 -31.82
CA ASP A 10 -20.77 -23.94 -31.10
C ASP A 10 -20.88 -23.41 -29.67
N ALA A 11 -20.75 -24.32 -28.69
CA ALA A 11 -20.71 -23.92 -27.30
C ALA A 11 -19.54 -22.92 -27.11
N PRO A 12 -19.71 -21.86 -26.35
CA PRO A 12 -18.60 -20.93 -26.09
C PRO A 12 -17.39 -21.70 -25.54
N PRO A 13 -16.19 -21.35 -25.93
CA PRO A 13 -14.99 -22.03 -25.45
C PRO A 13 -15.00 -22.08 -23.92
N ALA A 14 -14.59 -23.20 -23.35
CA ALA A 14 -14.53 -23.38 -21.89
C ALA A 14 -13.68 -22.26 -21.26
N ASP A 15 -14.16 -21.70 -20.17
CA ASP A 15 -13.44 -20.66 -19.42
C ASP A 15 -12.08 -21.23 -18.97
N PRO A 16 -10.94 -20.66 -19.44
CA PRO A 16 -9.62 -21.19 -19.14
C PRO A 16 -9.23 -21.09 -17.65
N ARG A 17 -10.04 -20.41 -16.84
CA ARG A 17 -9.86 -20.28 -15.39
C ARG A 17 -10.45 -21.47 -14.62
N VAL A 18 -11.33 -22.26 -15.25
CA VAL A 18 -11.97 -23.41 -14.59
C VAL A 18 -10.97 -24.55 -14.43
N GLY A 19 -10.85 -25.07 -13.21
CA GLY A 19 -9.98 -26.18 -12.89
C GLY A 19 -8.49 -25.86 -12.78
N LEU A 20 -8.13 -24.58 -12.66
CA LEU A 20 -6.75 -24.19 -12.39
C LEU A 20 -6.26 -24.80 -11.07
N LYS A 21 -5.06 -25.37 -11.09
CA LYS A 21 -4.38 -25.90 -9.91
C LYS A 21 -4.08 -24.75 -8.94
N ALA A 22 -4.48 -24.90 -7.68
CA ALA A 22 -4.01 -24.00 -6.60
C ALA A 22 -2.58 -24.35 -6.19
N GLY A 23 -1.79 -23.34 -5.79
CA GLY A 23 -0.43 -23.55 -5.30
C GLY A 23 0.25 -22.24 -4.94
N LEU A 24 1.12 -22.25 -3.92
CA LEU A 24 1.83 -21.06 -3.46
C LEU A 24 2.84 -20.57 -4.51
N MET A 25 3.59 -21.48 -5.14
CA MET A 25 4.65 -21.17 -6.10
C MET A 25 4.41 -21.80 -7.47
N ASP A 26 3.44 -22.68 -7.60
CA ASP A 26 3.17 -23.52 -8.75
C ASP A 26 1.68 -23.55 -9.14
N ALA A 27 0.94 -22.49 -8.82
CA ALA A 27 -0.44 -22.32 -9.24
C ALA A 27 -0.54 -22.38 -10.78
N GLY A 28 -1.66 -22.94 -11.26
CA GLY A 28 -1.99 -22.93 -12.68
C GLY A 28 -2.22 -21.51 -13.19
N GLU A 29 -1.99 -21.28 -14.48
CA GLU A 29 -2.06 -19.96 -15.11
C GLU A 29 -3.13 -19.93 -16.20
N ALA A 30 -3.93 -18.87 -16.25
CA ALA A 30 -4.79 -18.52 -17.38
C ALA A 30 -4.40 -17.13 -17.86
N ILE A 31 -3.94 -17.03 -19.10
CA ILE A 31 -3.39 -15.80 -19.69
C ILE A 31 -4.11 -15.54 -21.02
N SER A 32 -4.55 -14.31 -21.24
CA SER A 32 -5.11 -13.85 -22.51
C SER A 32 -4.51 -12.49 -22.88
N ASN A 33 -3.97 -12.38 -24.08
CA ASN A 33 -3.33 -11.15 -24.61
C ASN A 33 -2.15 -10.61 -23.80
N LEU A 34 -1.58 -11.43 -22.92
CA LEU A 34 -0.41 -11.11 -22.09
C LEU A 34 0.62 -12.25 -22.22
N LYS A 35 1.85 -11.94 -21.80
CA LYS A 35 2.93 -12.93 -21.70
C LYS A 35 3.72 -12.68 -20.44
N VAL A 36 3.92 -13.72 -19.61
CA VAL A 36 4.91 -13.67 -18.53
C VAL A 36 6.31 -13.66 -19.14
N VAL A 37 7.08 -12.60 -18.92
CA VAL A 37 8.44 -12.45 -19.46
C VAL A 37 9.52 -12.86 -18.46
N ALA A 38 9.26 -12.72 -17.15
CA ALA A 38 10.15 -13.15 -16.07
C ALA A 38 9.38 -13.34 -14.77
N LYS A 39 9.97 -14.11 -13.87
CA LYS A 39 9.56 -14.24 -12.46
C LYS A 39 10.80 -14.03 -11.60
N ALA A 40 10.68 -13.20 -10.54
CA ALA A 40 11.72 -12.99 -9.56
C ALA A 40 11.24 -13.45 -8.18
N VAL A 41 12.11 -14.09 -7.43
CA VAL A 41 11.80 -14.59 -6.08
C VAL A 41 12.12 -13.50 -5.07
N SER A 42 11.24 -13.29 -4.10
CA SER A 42 11.48 -12.37 -2.98
C SER A 42 12.80 -12.68 -2.28
N PRO A 43 13.56 -11.66 -1.86
CA PRO A 43 14.83 -11.88 -1.17
C PRO A 43 14.64 -12.50 0.21
N SER A 44 15.73 -12.98 0.80
CA SER A 44 15.74 -13.49 2.17
C SER A 44 15.15 -12.46 3.14
N GLY A 45 14.32 -12.91 4.09
CA GLY A 45 13.57 -12.04 5.02
C GLY A 45 12.25 -11.49 4.46
N PHE A 46 11.98 -11.66 3.16
CA PHE A 46 10.73 -11.27 2.51
C PHE A 46 10.02 -12.48 1.87
N LEU A 47 10.69 -13.60 1.78
CA LEU A 47 10.12 -14.85 1.25
C LEU A 47 9.04 -15.39 2.18
N GLY A 48 7.89 -15.75 1.63
CA GLY A 48 6.74 -16.23 2.40
C GLY A 48 5.95 -15.13 3.14
N ILE A 49 6.38 -13.87 3.01
CA ILE A 49 5.66 -12.70 3.51
C ILE A 49 4.81 -12.12 2.38
N THR A 50 3.60 -11.67 2.71
CA THR A 50 2.63 -11.16 1.71
C THR A 50 3.20 -9.95 0.98
N ASN A 51 3.18 -10.01 -0.36
CA ASN A 51 3.34 -8.84 -1.21
C ASN A 51 1.98 -8.16 -1.34
N SER A 52 1.95 -6.83 -1.34
CA SER A 52 0.71 -6.05 -1.31
C SER A 52 0.49 -5.29 -2.61
N ASP A 53 1.29 -4.29 -2.88
CA ASP A 53 1.11 -3.32 -3.96
C ASP A 53 2.39 -3.15 -4.76
N ILE A 54 2.32 -2.39 -5.86
CA ILE A 54 3.48 -2.11 -6.69
C ILE A 54 3.37 -0.70 -7.31
N THR A 55 4.46 0.06 -7.25
CA THR A 55 4.60 1.34 -7.93
C THR A 55 5.88 1.38 -8.76
N PHE A 56 5.98 2.33 -9.67
CA PHE A 56 7.10 2.42 -10.60
C PHE A 56 7.70 3.82 -10.61
N THR A 57 9.04 3.89 -10.76
CA THR A 57 9.75 5.13 -10.99
C THR A 57 10.97 4.88 -11.88
N GLY A 58 11.06 5.56 -13.02
CA GLY A 58 12.10 5.29 -14.01
C GLY A 58 12.12 3.81 -14.40
N ASN A 59 13.27 3.17 -14.26
CA ASN A 59 13.47 1.75 -14.53
C ASN A 59 13.32 0.86 -13.29
N TYR A 60 12.67 1.34 -12.25
CA TYR A 60 12.50 0.59 -11.01
C TYR A 60 11.04 0.25 -10.74
N ALA A 61 10.81 -0.97 -10.29
CA ALA A 61 9.57 -1.40 -9.65
C ALA A 61 9.80 -1.45 -8.14
N ILE A 62 8.94 -0.77 -7.39
CA ILE A 62 8.95 -0.80 -5.92
C ILE A 62 7.74 -1.60 -5.49
N GLN A 63 7.99 -2.77 -4.95
CA GLN A 63 6.97 -3.69 -4.49
C GLN A 63 6.76 -3.51 -3.00
N GLY A 64 5.52 -3.27 -2.60
CA GLY A 64 5.10 -3.35 -1.21
C GLY A 64 5.11 -4.81 -0.75
N ASN A 65 5.63 -5.03 0.44
CA ASN A 65 5.59 -6.32 1.13
C ASN A 65 5.37 -6.05 2.62
N TYR A 66 4.66 -6.92 3.33
CA TYR A 66 4.34 -6.70 4.74
C TYR A 66 5.55 -6.51 5.63
N ASN A 67 6.74 -6.88 5.16
CA ASN A 67 8.01 -6.66 5.85
C ASN A 67 8.78 -5.40 5.40
N GLY A 68 8.25 -4.66 4.41
CA GLY A 68 8.84 -3.43 3.87
C GLY A 68 8.95 -3.42 2.34
N PRO A 69 9.46 -2.37 1.72
CA PRO A 69 9.56 -2.28 0.27
C PRO A 69 10.71 -3.13 -0.29
N VAL A 70 10.46 -3.76 -1.42
CA VAL A 70 11.45 -4.48 -2.23
C VAL A 70 11.58 -3.76 -3.57
N ILE A 71 12.79 -3.36 -3.93
CA ILE A 71 13.06 -2.55 -5.11
C ILE A 71 13.80 -3.38 -6.16
N TRP A 72 13.25 -3.41 -7.36
CA TRP A 72 13.74 -4.17 -8.50
C TRP A 72 14.15 -3.22 -9.63
N ASP A 73 15.32 -3.44 -10.21
CA ASP A 73 15.70 -2.87 -11.50
C ASP A 73 15.04 -3.69 -12.61
N ILE A 74 14.16 -3.07 -13.37
CA ILE A 74 13.41 -3.63 -14.49
C ILE A 74 13.83 -3.03 -15.84
N SER A 75 15.03 -2.43 -15.93
CA SER A 75 15.59 -1.94 -17.20
C SER A 75 15.65 -3.03 -18.27
N ASN A 76 15.82 -4.29 -17.86
CA ASN A 76 15.56 -5.48 -18.65
C ASN A 76 14.40 -6.27 -18.04
N PRO A 77 13.16 -6.13 -18.53
CA PRO A 77 12.00 -6.82 -17.96
C PRO A 77 12.10 -8.36 -17.98
N GLY A 78 12.91 -8.92 -18.90
CA GLY A 78 13.16 -10.35 -18.97
C GLY A 78 14.13 -10.88 -17.91
N ALA A 79 14.82 -9.99 -17.19
CA ALA A 79 15.78 -10.33 -16.14
C ALA A 79 15.79 -9.26 -15.04
N PRO A 80 14.71 -9.13 -14.24
CA PRO A 80 14.64 -8.20 -13.12
C PRO A 80 15.79 -8.46 -12.13
N LYS A 81 16.38 -7.39 -11.61
CA LYS A 81 17.47 -7.50 -10.63
C LYS A 81 17.08 -6.85 -9.30
N LEU A 82 17.31 -7.53 -8.21
CA LEU A 82 17.14 -6.93 -6.89
C LEU A 82 18.11 -5.76 -6.71
N VAL A 83 17.58 -4.59 -6.37
CA VAL A 83 18.34 -3.40 -6.02
C VAL A 83 18.56 -3.36 -4.51
N THR A 84 17.46 -3.40 -3.76
CA THR A 84 17.48 -3.43 -2.30
C THR A 84 16.15 -3.95 -1.76
N ALA A 85 16.16 -4.38 -0.50
CA ALA A 85 14.97 -4.70 0.28
C ALA A 85 15.14 -4.08 1.65
N TYR A 86 14.27 -3.14 1.99
CA TYR A 86 14.36 -2.35 3.22
C TYR A 86 13.37 -2.88 4.26
N THR A 87 13.89 -3.45 5.35
CA THR A 87 13.03 -3.99 6.42
C THR A 87 12.36 -2.87 7.19
N CYS A 88 11.03 -2.82 7.13
CA CYS A 88 10.19 -1.86 7.84
C CYS A 88 8.77 -2.42 8.01
N PRO A 89 8.58 -3.40 8.90
CA PRO A 89 7.33 -4.13 9.02
C PRO A 89 6.18 -3.22 9.45
N ALA A 90 5.02 -3.36 8.79
CA ALA A 90 3.81 -2.64 9.21
C ALA A 90 2.51 -3.19 8.62
N SER A 91 2.49 -4.35 7.99
CA SER A 91 1.41 -4.88 7.13
C SER A 91 0.99 -3.89 6.03
N GLN A 92 0.16 -4.31 5.11
CA GLN A 92 -0.24 -3.56 3.91
C GLN A 92 0.95 -3.04 3.12
N ASN A 93 1.63 -1.97 3.56
CA ASN A 93 2.72 -1.35 2.82
C ASN A 93 2.33 -1.06 1.35
N ASP A 94 1.09 -0.58 1.16
CA ASP A 94 0.64 0.04 -0.09
C ASP A 94 1.59 1.20 -0.44
N VAL A 95 2.06 1.26 -1.67
CA VAL A 95 3.18 2.11 -2.08
C VAL A 95 2.83 3.06 -3.22
N SER A 96 3.23 4.32 -3.09
CA SER A 96 3.14 5.31 -4.15
C SER A 96 4.41 6.15 -4.23
N VAL A 97 4.74 6.63 -5.41
CA VAL A 97 5.92 7.48 -5.62
C VAL A 97 5.51 8.82 -6.19
N TYR A 98 6.14 9.88 -5.68
CA TYR A 98 6.14 11.19 -6.29
C TYR A 98 7.56 11.77 -6.30
N LYS A 99 8.14 11.93 -7.47
CA LYS A 99 9.55 12.35 -7.64
C LYS A 99 10.50 11.41 -6.87
N ASN A 100 11.21 11.94 -5.87
CA ASN A 100 12.11 11.20 -4.99
C ASN A 100 11.48 10.82 -3.64
N LEU A 101 10.16 10.92 -3.51
CA LEU A 101 9.44 10.53 -2.31
C LEU A 101 8.70 9.22 -2.53
N LEU A 102 8.88 8.27 -1.61
CA LEU A 102 8.10 7.04 -1.53
C LEU A 102 7.17 7.14 -0.32
N PHE A 103 5.90 6.92 -0.56
CA PHE A 103 4.86 6.83 0.47
C PHE A 103 4.53 5.38 0.72
N MET A 104 4.39 5.01 1.99
CA MET A 104 4.11 3.64 2.40
C MET A 104 3.03 3.61 3.48
N SER A 105 1.93 2.91 3.21
CA SER A 105 0.85 2.66 4.18
C SER A 105 1.31 1.76 5.32
N ALA A 106 0.85 2.05 6.54
CA ALA A 106 1.12 1.26 7.73
C ALA A 106 -0.15 1.09 8.55
N GLU A 107 -0.56 -0.15 8.79
CA GLU A 107 -1.82 -0.45 9.49
C GLU A 107 -1.68 -1.49 10.60
N ALA A 108 -0.59 -2.25 10.63
CA ALA A 108 -0.36 -3.26 11.65
C ALA A 108 -0.46 -2.72 13.07
N ARG A 109 -0.99 -3.52 13.98
CA ARG A 109 -1.09 -3.14 15.40
C ARG A 109 0.25 -3.17 16.13
N ASP A 110 1.26 -3.74 15.53
CA ASP A 110 2.59 -3.92 16.05
C ASP A 110 3.68 -3.20 15.25
N GLY A 111 3.34 -2.49 14.17
CA GLY A 111 4.29 -1.66 13.42
C GLY A 111 5.02 -0.66 14.32
N ARG A 112 6.32 -0.42 14.04
CA ARG A 112 7.17 0.49 14.82
C ARG A 112 7.51 1.76 14.05
N VAL A 113 7.61 2.88 14.76
CA VAL A 113 8.02 4.18 14.17
C VAL A 113 9.46 4.15 13.63
N ASP A 114 10.32 3.33 14.19
CA ASP A 114 11.74 3.20 13.84
C ASP A 114 12.05 2.07 12.86
N CYS A 115 11.02 1.43 12.28
CA CYS A 115 11.13 0.31 11.34
C CYS A 115 11.84 -0.95 11.90
N LYS A 116 12.15 -1.01 13.19
CA LYS A 116 12.81 -2.19 13.76
C LYS A 116 11.88 -3.41 13.79
N PRO A 117 12.44 -4.62 13.66
CA PRO A 117 11.68 -5.86 13.83
C PRO A 117 11.24 -6.06 15.29
N GLY A 118 10.38 -7.07 15.52
CA GLY A 118 9.93 -7.46 16.86
C GLY A 118 8.63 -6.81 17.31
N GLY A 119 8.19 -5.75 16.61
CA GLY A 119 6.89 -5.14 16.82
C GLY A 119 6.73 -4.39 18.15
N VAL A 120 5.57 -3.76 18.32
CA VAL A 120 5.12 -3.12 19.57
C VAL A 120 4.13 -4.05 20.26
N LYS A 121 4.43 -4.45 21.49
CA LYS A 121 3.60 -5.42 22.25
C LYS A 121 2.64 -4.77 23.23
N ASP A 122 2.95 -3.56 23.70
CA ASP A 122 2.10 -2.83 24.62
C ASP A 122 0.75 -2.46 24.01
N THR A 123 -0.30 -2.49 24.81
CA THR A 123 -1.65 -2.11 24.37
C THR A 123 -1.74 -0.66 23.93
N VAL A 124 -0.98 0.21 24.60
CA VAL A 124 -0.83 1.65 24.28
C VAL A 124 0.66 1.96 24.18
N SER A 125 1.10 2.51 23.04
CA SER A 125 2.50 2.85 22.86
C SER A 125 2.66 3.94 21.79
N GLN A 126 3.47 4.95 22.10
CA GLN A 126 3.86 5.99 21.15
C GLN A 126 4.88 5.50 20.10
N ASP A 127 5.54 4.37 20.36
CA ASP A 127 6.43 3.70 19.38
C ASP A 127 5.65 3.01 18.25
N ARG A 128 4.33 2.87 18.39
CA ARG A 128 3.50 2.24 17.36
C ARG A 128 3.31 3.14 16.16
N MET A 129 3.61 2.60 14.98
CA MET A 129 3.36 3.27 13.71
C MET A 129 2.08 2.75 13.06
N ARG A 130 1.15 3.66 12.82
CA ARG A 130 -0.05 3.42 11.99
C ARG A 130 -0.39 4.71 11.26
N GLY A 131 -0.36 4.69 9.94
CA GLY A 131 -0.56 5.86 9.08
C GLY A 131 0.27 5.76 7.81
N VAL A 132 0.94 6.83 7.40
CA VAL A 132 1.78 6.86 6.20
C VAL A 132 3.22 7.18 6.57
N ARG A 133 4.14 6.38 6.07
CA ARG A 133 5.59 6.64 6.11
C ARG A 133 6.00 7.35 4.84
N ILE A 134 6.90 8.31 4.98
CA ILE A 134 7.50 9.05 3.87
C ILE A 134 8.99 8.76 3.85
N PHE A 135 9.46 8.23 2.74
CA PHE A 135 10.88 7.95 2.52
C PHE A 135 11.43 8.86 1.43
N ASP A 136 12.68 9.25 1.58
CA ASP A 136 13.51 9.79 0.51
C ASP A 136 14.17 8.62 -0.23
N ILE A 137 13.94 8.56 -1.54
CA ILE A 137 14.50 7.57 -2.46
C ILE A 137 15.40 8.23 -3.51
N SER A 138 15.98 9.41 -3.22
CA SER A 138 16.98 10.05 -4.10
C SER A 138 18.14 9.10 -4.39
N ASP A 139 18.57 8.32 -3.39
CA ASP A 139 19.34 7.10 -3.59
C ASP A 139 18.41 5.90 -3.47
N ILE A 140 18.01 5.36 -4.60
CA ILE A 140 17.08 4.22 -4.68
C ILE A 140 17.61 2.94 -3.99
N ARG A 141 18.95 2.85 -3.77
CA ARG A 141 19.60 1.72 -3.08
C ARG A 141 19.52 1.84 -1.57
N ASN A 142 19.35 3.06 -1.07
CA ASN A 142 19.34 3.38 0.36
C ASN A 142 18.14 4.26 0.73
N PRO A 143 16.90 3.75 0.68
CA PRO A 143 15.72 4.48 1.10
C PRO A 143 15.88 5.01 2.52
N ARG A 144 15.61 6.28 2.75
CA ARG A 144 15.75 6.92 4.05
C ARG A 144 14.40 7.39 4.59
N LEU A 145 13.98 6.85 5.73
CA LEU A 145 12.75 7.30 6.38
C LEU A 145 12.89 8.78 6.80
N ILE A 146 11.99 9.63 6.31
CA ILE A 146 11.94 11.07 6.61
C ILE A 146 10.92 11.34 7.69
N LYS A 147 9.70 10.80 7.54
CA LYS A 147 8.56 11.17 8.38
C LYS A 147 7.60 9.99 8.55
N ASN A 148 7.06 9.90 9.76
CA ASN A 148 5.86 9.11 10.05
C ASN A 148 4.69 10.06 10.27
N VAL A 149 3.66 9.98 9.46
CA VAL A 149 2.39 10.70 9.69
C VAL A 149 1.41 9.71 10.27
N GLN A 150 1.11 9.88 11.55
CA GLN A 150 0.25 8.98 12.32
C GLN A 150 -1.23 9.29 12.08
N THR A 151 -2.05 8.26 11.90
CA THR A 151 -3.49 8.35 11.74
C THR A 151 -4.21 7.52 12.79
N CYS A 152 -5.50 7.80 13.03
CA CYS A 152 -6.24 7.13 14.09
C CYS A 152 -6.56 5.67 13.79
N ARG A 153 -6.61 5.28 12.51
CA ARG A 153 -6.97 3.92 12.08
C ARG A 153 -5.91 3.27 11.18
N GLY A 154 -4.71 3.86 11.10
CA GLY A 154 -3.69 3.43 10.16
C GLY A 154 -4.01 3.84 8.72
N SER A 155 -3.27 3.31 7.79
CA SER A 155 -3.50 3.42 6.36
C SER A 155 -3.51 2.01 5.76
N HIS A 156 -4.65 1.58 5.26
CA HIS A 156 -4.77 0.32 4.51
C HIS A 156 -4.24 0.54 3.11
N THR A 157 -4.82 1.55 2.46
CA THR A 157 -4.40 2.10 1.18
C THR A 157 -4.39 3.61 1.26
N HIS A 158 -3.72 4.25 0.31
CA HIS A 158 -3.73 5.70 0.18
C HIS A 158 -3.77 6.11 -1.29
N THR A 159 -4.19 7.33 -1.55
CA THR A 159 -4.16 7.92 -2.90
C THR A 159 -3.36 9.21 -2.85
N VAL A 160 -2.35 9.33 -3.71
CA VAL A 160 -1.57 10.56 -3.90
C VAL A 160 -2.27 11.43 -4.95
N LEU A 161 -2.50 12.69 -4.59
CA LEU A 161 -3.08 13.69 -5.46
C LEU A 161 -2.11 14.85 -5.70
N GLU A 162 -1.88 15.17 -6.95
CA GLU A 162 -1.24 16.41 -7.39
C GLU A 162 -2.32 17.45 -7.69
N ASP A 163 -2.31 18.58 -6.98
CA ASP A 163 -3.18 19.72 -7.31
C ASP A 163 -2.47 20.59 -8.33
N PRO A 164 -3.00 20.79 -9.57
CA PRO A 164 -2.37 21.64 -10.56
C PRO A 164 -2.31 23.11 -10.14
N LYS A 165 -3.07 23.52 -9.13
CA LYS A 165 -3.07 24.87 -8.55
C LYS A 165 -2.12 25.04 -7.36
N ASP A 166 -1.63 23.93 -6.79
CA ASP A 166 -0.68 23.92 -5.67
C ASP A 166 0.48 22.97 -5.97
N ARG A 167 1.47 23.45 -6.70
CA ARG A 167 2.65 22.68 -7.12
C ARG A 167 3.73 22.56 -6.04
N GLU A 168 3.58 23.28 -4.93
CA GLU A 168 4.50 23.24 -3.81
C GLU A 168 4.20 22.07 -2.88
N ASN A 169 2.96 21.55 -2.94
CA ASN A 169 2.49 20.46 -2.09
C ASN A 169 1.90 19.33 -2.92
N ILE A 170 1.89 18.15 -2.33
CA ILE A 170 1.05 17.03 -2.73
C ILE A 170 0.18 16.62 -1.56
N TYR A 171 -0.91 15.94 -1.87
CA TYR A 171 -1.90 15.52 -0.88
C TYR A 171 -2.06 14.02 -0.89
N ILE A 172 -2.14 13.41 0.29
CA ILE A 172 -2.34 11.97 0.45
C ILE A 172 -3.67 11.77 1.15
N TYR A 173 -4.58 11.09 0.49
CA TYR A 173 -5.89 10.71 1.02
C TYR A 173 -5.78 9.33 1.63
N VAL A 174 -6.05 9.23 2.93
CA VAL A 174 -5.86 8.00 3.70
C VAL A 174 -7.20 7.46 4.14
N SER A 175 -7.44 6.19 3.82
CA SER A 175 -8.56 5.39 4.36
C SER A 175 -7.99 4.28 5.24
N GLY A 176 -8.11 4.46 6.56
CA GLY A 176 -7.71 3.44 7.53
C GLY A 176 -8.83 2.45 7.81
N SER A 177 -8.53 1.15 7.86
CA SER A 177 -9.50 0.09 8.13
C SER A 177 -9.36 -0.54 9.51
N SER A 178 -8.25 -0.33 10.18
CA SER A 178 -7.96 -0.92 11.49
C SER A 178 -8.82 -0.29 12.62
N SER A 179 -8.80 -0.91 13.80
CA SER A 179 -9.49 -0.35 14.98
C SER A 179 -8.94 1.03 15.35
N VAL A 180 -9.82 1.91 15.86
CA VAL A 180 -9.40 3.23 16.33
C VAL A 180 -8.42 3.09 17.49
N ARG A 181 -7.31 3.84 17.42
CA ARG A 181 -6.28 3.89 18.47
C ARG A 181 -6.82 4.50 19.75
N SER A 182 -6.17 4.19 20.87
CA SER A 182 -6.40 4.89 22.13
C SER A 182 -6.02 6.37 21.99
N PRO A 183 -6.80 7.31 22.55
CA PRO A 183 -6.40 8.71 22.62
C PRO A 183 -5.13 8.93 23.48
N ASN A 184 -4.81 7.98 24.37
CA ASN A 184 -3.54 7.98 25.11
C ASN A 184 -2.33 7.61 24.23
N GLU A 185 -2.56 6.94 23.09
CA GLU A 185 -1.53 6.62 22.11
C GLU A 185 -1.41 7.72 21.05
N LEU A 186 -2.54 8.21 20.58
CA LEU A 186 -2.62 9.33 19.64
C LEU A 186 -3.79 10.24 20.01
N PRO A 187 -3.55 11.46 20.53
CA PRO A 187 -4.59 12.41 20.87
C PRO A 187 -5.51 12.72 19.69
N GLY A 188 -6.79 12.96 19.96
CA GLY A 188 -7.81 13.28 18.96
C GLY A 188 -8.38 12.05 18.23
N CYS A 189 -8.05 10.83 18.65
CA CYS A 189 -8.71 9.61 18.17
C CYS A 189 -9.96 9.31 18.99
N VAL A 190 -11.11 9.34 18.34
CA VAL A 190 -12.44 9.18 18.94
C VAL A 190 -13.05 7.87 18.43
N ARG A 191 -13.49 6.99 19.35
CA ARG A 191 -14.03 5.65 19.04
C ARG A 191 -15.54 5.60 18.89
N GLN A 192 -16.23 6.61 19.39
CA GLN A 192 -17.68 6.74 19.27
C GLN A 192 -18.08 6.79 17.79
N THR A 193 -19.31 6.40 17.50
CA THR A 193 -19.88 6.50 16.16
C THR A 193 -20.16 7.96 15.78
N PRO A 194 -20.28 8.34 14.49
CA PRO A 194 -20.52 9.73 14.09
C PRO A 194 -21.79 10.35 14.66
N ASP A 195 -22.82 9.54 14.94
CA ASP A 195 -24.06 9.97 15.61
C ASP A 195 -23.86 10.30 17.09
N GLN A 196 -22.84 9.75 17.73
CA GLN A 196 -22.51 9.99 19.15
C GLN A 196 -21.47 11.09 19.32
N ASP A 197 -20.54 11.23 18.38
CA ASP A 197 -19.49 12.26 18.39
C ASP A 197 -19.13 12.68 16.97
N PRO A 198 -19.36 13.96 16.61
CA PRO A 198 -19.03 14.46 15.27
C PRO A 198 -17.52 14.41 14.93
N ASN A 199 -16.65 14.26 15.93
CA ASN A 199 -15.21 14.09 15.74
C ASN A 199 -14.80 12.63 15.62
N SER A 200 -15.74 11.71 15.42
CA SER A 200 -15.48 10.28 15.27
C SER A 200 -14.33 10.01 14.31
N SER A 201 -13.47 9.05 14.67
CA SER A 201 -12.42 8.53 13.80
C SER A 201 -12.90 7.41 12.90
N LEU A 202 -14.16 7.01 13.04
CA LEU A 202 -14.81 6.06 12.15
C LEU A 202 -15.32 6.78 10.89
N TRP A 203 -15.24 6.10 9.75
CA TRP A 203 -15.83 6.56 8.49
C TRP A 203 -15.34 7.95 8.03
N ARG A 204 -14.06 8.25 8.27
CA ARG A 204 -13.46 9.51 7.80
C ARG A 204 -12.26 9.26 6.91
N ILE A 205 -12.00 10.22 6.04
CA ILE A 205 -10.76 10.32 5.25
C ILE A 205 -9.85 11.33 5.94
N GLU A 206 -8.59 10.95 6.17
CA GLU A 206 -7.56 11.86 6.66
C GLU A 206 -6.71 12.33 5.48
N VAL A 207 -6.61 13.66 5.31
CA VAL A 207 -5.84 14.27 4.20
C VAL A 207 -4.52 14.77 4.75
N ILE A 208 -3.44 14.20 4.26
CA ILE A 208 -2.07 14.61 4.61
C ILE A 208 -1.57 15.56 3.52
N LYS A 209 -1.13 16.75 3.92
CA LYS A 209 -0.40 17.69 3.07
C LYS A 209 1.09 17.43 3.21
N VAL A 210 1.79 17.28 2.09
CA VAL A 210 3.23 17.05 2.05
C VAL A 210 3.89 18.18 1.25
N PRO A 211 4.58 19.12 1.90
CA PRO A 211 5.41 20.12 1.21
C PRO A 211 6.56 19.42 0.47
N VAL A 212 6.62 19.57 -0.85
CA VAL A 212 7.58 18.83 -1.70
C VAL A 212 9.04 19.18 -1.36
N ALA A 213 9.29 20.45 -1.04
CA ALA A 213 10.63 20.91 -0.69
C ALA A 213 11.04 20.54 0.75
N ASN A 214 10.08 20.27 1.64
CA ASN A 214 10.30 19.98 3.06
C ASN A 214 9.35 18.89 3.54
N PRO A 215 9.48 17.63 3.04
CA PRO A 215 8.53 16.54 3.30
C PRO A 215 8.47 16.11 4.78
N GLU A 216 9.50 16.45 5.58
CA GLU A 216 9.49 16.25 7.03
C GLU A 216 8.40 17.09 7.74
N ARG A 217 7.86 18.13 7.09
CA ARG A 217 6.77 18.98 7.57
C ARG A 217 5.39 18.44 7.21
N ALA A 218 5.32 17.23 6.64
CA ALA A 218 4.05 16.60 6.32
C ALA A 218 3.14 16.47 7.56
N GLU A 219 1.87 16.85 7.40
CA GLU A 219 0.88 16.86 8.47
C GLU A 219 -0.53 16.60 7.95
N ILE A 220 -1.44 16.18 8.84
CA ILE A 220 -2.86 16.04 8.51
C ILE A 220 -3.50 17.42 8.53
N VAL A 221 -4.05 17.85 7.39
CA VAL A 221 -4.71 19.16 7.21
C VAL A 221 -6.23 19.06 7.17
N ASN A 222 -6.79 17.87 6.96
CA ASN A 222 -8.23 17.67 6.94
C ASN A 222 -8.61 16.26 7.45
N ARG A 223 -9.80 16.18 8.06
CA ARG A 223 -10.41 14.94 8.56
C ARG A 223 -11.89 14.94 8.20
N THR A 224 -12.19 14.65 6.94
CA THR A 224 -13.57 14.65 6.43
C THR A 224 -14.32 13.40 6.86
N ASN A 225 -15.42 13.56 7.59
CA ASN A 225 -16.35 12.48 7.86
C ASN A 225 -17.23 12.21 6.65
N ILE A 226 -17.33 10.95 6.21
CA ILE A 226 -18.04 10.55 4.98
C ILE A 226 -19.56 10.49 5.23
N PHE A 227 -19.98 10.13 6.45
CA PHE A 227 -21.37 9.93 6.83
C PHE A 227 -21.83 10.93 7.90
N ALA A 228 -21.25 12.14 7.92
CA ALA A 228 -21.79 13.24 8.69
C ALA A 228 -23.01 13.77 7.94
N GLY A 229 -24.20 13.36 8.34
CA GLY A 229 -25.49 13.86 7.84
C GLY A 229 -26.01 15.00 8.67
#